data_f957ea4bd265e09fd8b1904375df495b
#
_entry.id   f957ea4bd265e09fd8b1904375df495b
#
_cell.length_a   1.000
_cell.length_b   1.000
_cell.length_c   1.000
_cell.angle_alpha   90.00
_cell.angle_beta   90.00
_cell.angle_gamma   90.00
#
_symmetry.space_group_name_H-M   'P 1'
#
loop_
_entity.id
_entity.type
_entity.pdbx_description
1 polymer ?
#
loop_
_entity_poly.entity_id
_entity_poly.type
_entity_poly.pdbx_seq_one_letter_code
_entity_poly.pdbx_strand_id
1 'polypeptide(L)'
;PRVMHKENPWAWATQRGYEKLNHNKIESLVSLEQDLKFITPGLKFKGTFSFDKFSATSVTRSKNPYYYNPATARDAEGNIITDVQTTGQEFLGYEKGAKWGDQSIYLEGMFSYNRIFGKVHDVNAMFLYNQKEYDNGDALPYRTQGIAGRFSYTYDSRYVAELKFGYNGA
;
A
#
# COMPACT_ATOMS: atom_id res chain seq x y z
N PRO A 1 27.71 -26.97 -38.88
CA PRO A 1 27.97 -25.59 -38.51
C PRO A 1 26.83 -25.09 -37.66
N ARG A 2 27.12 -24.72 -36.39
CA ARG A 2 26.10 -24.01 -35.54
C ARG A 2 25.91 -22.64 -36.14
N VAL A 3 24.75 -22.37 -36.68
CA VAL A 3 24.34 -21.00 -37.02
C VAL A 3 24.22 -20.26 -35.67
N MET A 4 25.22 -19.43 -35.37
CA MET A 4 25.12 -18.54 -34.24
C MET A 4 24.10 -17.45 -34.62
N HIS A 5 22.95 -17.48 -34.02
CA HIS A 5 22.00 -16.37 -34.08
C HIS A 5 22.67 -15.13 -33.48
N LYS A 6 23.15 -14.24 -34.31
CA LYS A 6 23.67 -12.95 -33.89
C LYS A 6 22.48 -12.01 -33.69
N GLU A 7 22.03 -11.91 -32.46
CA GLU A 7 21.00 -10.93 -32.13
C GLU A 7 21.56 -9.52 -32.17
N ASN A 8 20.80 -8.60 -32.76
CA ASN A 8 21.21 -7.19 -32.85
C ASN A 8 20.85 -6.47 -31.54
N PRO A 9 21.85 -5.96 -30.77
CA PRO A 9 21.56 -5.28 -29.49
C PRO A 9 20.67 -4.05 -29.67
N TRP A 10 20.75 -3.36 -30.82
CA TRP A 10 19.88 -2.23 -31.10
C TRP A 10 18.41 -2.64 -31.26
N ALA A 11 18.15 -3.73 -32.00
CA ALA A 11 16.80 -4.28 -32.14
C ALA A 11 16.25 -4.74 -30.80
N TRP A 12 17.10 -5.30 -29.94
CA TRP A 12 16.74 -5.66 -28.57
C TRP A 12 16.29 -4.45 -27.76
N ALA A 13 17.04 -3.37 -27.82
CA ALA A 13 16.76 -2.18 -27.04
C ALA A 13 15.56 -1.36 -27.56
N THR A 14 15.27 -1.41 -28.88
CA THR A 14 14.30 -0.50 -29.51
C THR A 14 13.04 -1.17 -30.02
N GLN A 15 13.06 -2.47 -30.30
CA GLN A 15 11.96 -3.16 -30.98
C GLN A 15 11.25 -4.24 -30.15
N ARG A 16 11.81 -4.65 -29.01
CA ARG A 16 11.24 -5.73 -28.20
C ARG A 16 10.00 -5.33 -27.41
N GLY A 17 9.82 -4.04 -27.19
CA GLY A 17 8.66 -3.53 -26.47
C GLY A 17 9.02 -2.98 -25.09
N TYR A 18 8.06 -3.01 -24.18
CA TYR A 18 8.18 -2.41 -22.84
C TYR A 18 7.29 -3.09 -21.82
N GLU A 19 7.66 -2.97 -20.56
CA GLU A 19 6.80 -3.26 -19.42
C GLU A 19 6.39 -1.94 -18.75
N LYS A 20 5.10 -1.80 -18.47
CA LYS A 20 4.55 -0.68 -17.72
C LYS A 20 4.07 -1.17 -16.38
N LEU A 21 4.70 -0.66 -15.32
CA LEU A 21 4.31 -0.87 -13.92
C LEU A 21 3.45 0.31 -13.47
N ASN A 22 2.30 0.01 -12.87
CA ASN A 22 1.43 1.01 -12.26
C ASN A 22 1.30 0.68 -10.78
N HIS A 23 1.66 1.65 -9.93
CA HIS A 23 1.52 1.57 -8.50
C HIS A 23 0.56 2.67 -8.04
N ASN A 24 -0.47 2.27 -7.30
CA ASN A 24 -1.42 3.21 -6.71
C ASN A 24 -1.45 2.98 -5.20
N LYS A 25 -1.29 4.06 -4.44
CA LYS A 25 -1.42 4.05 -2.98
C LYS A 25 -2.43 5.13 -2.58
N ILE A 26 -3.40 4.73 -1.79
CA ILE A 26 -4.39 5.61 -1.19
C ILE A 26 -4.23 5.47 0.31
N GLU A 27 -4.00 6.57 0.99
CA GLU A 27 -3.93 6.66 2.44
C GLU A 27 -4.92 7.71 2.89
N SER A 28 -5.79 7.35 3.81
CA SER A 28 -6.78 8.27 4.35
C SER A 28 -6.86 8.12 5.86
N LEU A 29 -6.95 9.25 6.55
CA LEU A 29 -7.17 9.31 7.99
C LEU A 29 -8.19 10.40 8.28
N VAL A 30 -9.23 10.00 9.02
CA VAL A 30 -10.26 10.92 9.50
C VAL A 30 -10.31 10.79 11.02
N SER A 31 -10.27 11.91 11.72
CA SER A 31 -10.49 11.94 13.16
C SER A 31 -11.58 12.93 13.52
N LEU A 32 -12.40 12.53 14.48
CA LEU A 32 -13.47 13.34 15.06
C LEU A 32 -13.20 13.52 16.54
N GLU A 33 -13.17 14.73 17.01
CA GLU A 33 -13.12 15.06 18.43
C GLU A 33 -14.43 15.73 18.86
N GLN A 34 -15.03 15.20 19.90
CA GLN A 34 -16.26 15.71 20.46
C GLN A 34 -16.10 16.00 21.95
N ASP A 35 -16.36 17.23 22.34
CA ASP A 35 -16.47 17.62 23.74
C ASP A 35 -17.83 17.16 24.28
N LEU A 36 -17.83 16.36 25.31
CA LEU A 36 -19.02 15.79 25.93
C LEU A 36 -19.40 16.49 27.23
N LYS A 37 -19.16 17.81 27.29
CA LYS A 37 -19.51 18.65 28.45
C LYS A 37 -20.99 18.56 28.85
N PHE A 38 -21.87 18.24 27.90
CA PHE A 38 -23.30 18.07 28.15
C PHE A 38 -23.60 16.83 29.01
N ILE A 39 -22.69 15.83 29.04
CA ILE A 39 -22.79 14.68 29.93
C ILE A 39 -22.09 14.99 31.27
N THR A 40 -20.81 15.40 31.17
CA THR A 40 -20.04 15.81 32.35
C THR A 40 -18.85 16.70 31.93
N PRO A 41 -18.58 17.77 32.67
CA PRO A 41 -17.41 18.62 32.40
C PRO A 41 -16.12 17.85 32.45
N GLY A 42 -15.24 18.04 31.44
CA GLY A 42 -13.95 17.38 31.33
C GLY A 42 -13.95 16.07 30.54
N LEU A 43 -15.11 15.59 30.09
CA LEU A 43 -15.20 14.40 29.25
C LEU A 43 -15.07 14.78 27.77
N LYS A 44 -14.24 14.05 27.03
CA LYS A 44 -14.07 14.15 25.57
C LYS A 44 -14.07 12.77 24.95
N PHE A 45 -14.54 12.71 23.73
CA PHE A 45 -14.43 11.54 22.85
C PHE A 45 -13.58 11.89 21.63
N LYS A 46 -12.71 10.98 21.24
CA LYS A 46 -11.99 11.03 19.97
C LYS A 46 -12.18 9.73 19.22
N GLY A 47 -12.70 9.80 18.01
CA GLY A 47 -12.77 8.69 17.07
C GLY A 47 -11.77 8.90 15.95
N THR A 48 -11.05 7.85 15.57
CA THR A 48 -10.10 7.86 14.45
C THR A 48 -10.42 6.69 13.52
N PHE A 49 -10.50 6.97 12.24
CA PHE A 49 -10.64 5.99 11.17
C PHE A 49 -9.52 6.19 10.16
N SER A 50 -8.82 5.11 9.81
CA SER A 50 -7.84 5.11 8.72
C SER A 50 -8.15 3.98 7.76
N PHE A 51 -7.99 4.29 6.47
CA PHE A 51 -8.09 3.33 5.38
C PHE A 51 -6.89 3.52 4.46
N ASP A 52 -6.10 2.46 4.32
CA ASP A 52 -4.94 2.44 3.46
C ASP A 52 -5.11 1.33 2.43
N LYS A 53 -4.82 1.65 1.17
CA LYS A 53 -4.87 0.68 0.09
C LYS A 53 -3.69 0.86 -0.85
N PHE A 54 -2.98 -0.22 -1.09
CA PHE A 54 -1.96 -0.31 -2.12
C PHE A 54 -2.42 -1.27 -3.22
N SER A 55 -2.15 -0.92 -4.47
CA SER A 55 -2.35 -1.82 -5.60
C SER A 55 -1.28 -1.63 -6.65
N ALA A 56 -0.77 -2.73 -7.17
CA ALA A 56 0.19 -2.77 -8.25
C ALA A 56 -0.32 -3.64 -9.39
N THR A 57 -0.09 -3.19 -10.60
CA THR A 57 -0.42 -3.93 -11.83
C THR A 57 0.70 -3.74 -12.84
N SER A 58 1.00 -4.78 -13.61
CA SER A 58 1.90 -4.64 -14.75
C SER A 58 1.22 -5.02 -16.06
N VAL A 59 1.72 -4.43 -17.12
CA VAL A 59 1.32 -4.72 -18.50
C VAL A 59 2.59 -4.82 -19.33
N THR A 60 2.80 -5.96 -19.96
CA THR A 60 3.91 -6.16 -20.88
C THR A 60 3.41 -6.07 -22.32
N ARG A 61 4.10 -5.27 -23.10
CA ARG A 61 3.93 -5.18 -24.55
C ARG A 61 5.21 -5.62 -25.20
N SER A 62 5.23 -6.77 -25.86
CA SER A 62 6.45 -7.33 -26.44
C SER A 62 6.23 -7.92 -27.81
N LYS A 63 7.28 -7.95 -28.61
CA LYS A 63 7.33 -8.66 -29.89
C LYS A 63 8.72 -9.21 -30.14
N ASN A 64 8.80 -10.21 -30.99
CA ASN A 64 10.04 -10.67 -31.56
C ASN A 64 10.31 -9.87 -32.85
N PRO A 65 11.47 -9.19 -32.97
CA PRO A 65 11.83 -8.49 -34.20
C PRO A 65 12.11 -9.48 -35.34
N TYR A 66 11.93 -9.03 -36.58
CA TYR A 66 12.44 -9.75 -37.75
C TYR A 66 13.96 -9.60 -37.81
N TYR A 67 14.65 -10.71 -38.08
CA TYR A 67 16.07 -10.72 -38.38
C TYR A 67 16.30 -11.20 -39.80
N TYR A 68 17.22 -10.56 -40.51
CA TYR A 68 17.53 -10.82 -41.89
C TYR A 68 18.98 -11.27 -42.02
N ASN A 69 19.23 -12.17 -42.98
CA ASN A 69 20.58 -12.52 -43.33
C ASN A 69 21.27 -11.32 -44.01
N PRO A 70 22.63 -11.22 -43.90
CA PRO A 70 23.35 -10.21 -44.66
C PRO A 70 23.07 -10.34 -46.17
N ALA A 71 22.80 -9.23 -46.80
CA ALA A 71 22.55 -9.21 -48.24
C ALA A 71 23.80 -9.64 -49.01
N THR A 72 23.61 -10.55 -49.93
CA THR A 72 24.68 -11.07 -50.82
C THR A 72 24.49 -10.66 -52.28
N ALA A 73 23.31 -10.14 -52.62
CA ALA A 73 22.94 -9.76 -53.99
C ALA A 73 22.09 -8.50 -54.04
N ARG A 74 21.97 -7.90 -55.22
CA ARG A 74 21.07 -6.81 -55.56
C ARG A 74 20.17 -7.26 -56.73
N ASP A 75 18.95 -6.75 -56.76
CA ASP A 75 18.09 -6.94 -57.93
C ASP A 75 18.52 -6.07 -59.14
N ALA A 76 17.81 -6.18 -60.26
CA ALA A 76 18.10 -5.43 -61.47
C ALA A 76 17.90 -3.91 -61.30
N GLU A 77 17.10 -3.50 -60.32
CA GLU A 77 16.81 -2.11 -59.96
C GLU A 77 17.78 -1.58 -58.90
N GLY A 78 18.73 -2.42 -58.38
CA GLY A 78 19.75 -2.06 -57.41
C GLY A 78 19.32 -2.17 -55.94
N ASN A 79 18.13 -2.66 -55.65
CA ASN A 79 17.67 -2.87 -54.28
C ASN A 79 18.35 -4.09 -53.64
N ILE A 80 18.52 -4.05 -52.34
CA ILE A 80 19.15 -5.12 -51.58
C ILE A 80 18.19 -6.29 -51.46
N ILE A 81 18.59 -7.49 -51.88
CA ILE A 81 17.85 -8.74 -51.65
C ILE A 81 18.24 -9.28 -50.26
N THR A 82 17.25 -9.41 -49.39
CA THR A 82 17.43 -9.94 -48.03
C THR A 82 16.57 -11.17 -47.82
N ASP A 83 17.14 -12.18 -47.19
CA ASP A 83 16.40 -13.35 -46.72
C ASP A 83 16.05 -13.22 -45.24
N VAL A 84 14.83 -13.58 -44.88
CA VAL A 84 14.40 -13.60 -43.48
C VAL A 84 15.09 -14.75 -42.76
N GLN A 85 15.92 -14.42 -41.77
CA GLN A 85 16.60 -15.40 -40.93
C GLN A 85 15.62 -15.87 -39.78
N THR A 86 14.92 -14.92 -39.19
CA THR A 86 13.93 -15.21 -38.14
C THR A 86 12.70 -14.38 -38.41
N THR A 87 11.55 -15.06 -38.47
CA THR A 87 10.25 -14.41 -38.61
C THR A 87 9.89 -13.77 -37.27
N GLY A 88 9.64 -12.48 -37.29
CA GLY A 88 9.20 -11.69 -36.15
C GLY A 88 7.71 -11.48 -36.13
N GLN A 89 7.30 -10.55 -35.31
CA GLN A 89 5.91 -10.07 -35.18
C GLN A 89 5.85 -8.60 -35.61
N GLU A 90 4.83 -8.25 -36.37
CA GLU A 90 4.62 -6.88 -36.83
C GLU A 90 4.18 -5.97 -35.69
N PHE A 91 3.25 -6.44 -34.85
CA PHE A 91 2.69 -5.67 -33.75
C PHE A 91 3.15 -6.18 -32.40
N LEU A 92 3.15 -5.27 -31.41
CA LEU A 92 3.40 -5.61 -30.02
C LEU A 92 2.24 -6.45 -29.47
N GLY A 93 2.55 -7.63 -28.95
CA GLY A 93 1.63 -8.45 -28.19
C GLY A 93 1.19 -7.75 -26.88
N TYR A 94 0.24 -8.33 -26.22
CA TYR A 94 -0.26 -7.86 -24.91
C TYR A 94 -0.25 -9.03 -23.93
N GLU A 95 0.42 -8.83 -22.83
CA GLU A 95 0.41 -9.74 -21.71
C GLU A 95 0.07 -8.98 -20.44
N LYS A 96 -0.97 -9.44 -19.74
CA LYS A 96 -1.36 -8.90 -18.46
C LYS A 96 -0.44 -9.52 -17.40
N GLY A 97 0.34 -8.71 -16.77
CA GLY A 97 1.21 -9.13 -15.69
C GLY A 97 0.47 -9.34 -14.36
N ALA A 98 1.22 -9.62 -13.34
CA ALA A 98 0.70 -9.84 -12.00
C ALA A 98 -0.07 -8.62 -11.48
N LYS A 99 -1.15 -8.91 -10.78
CA LYS A 99 -1.89 -7.94 -9.99
C LYS A 99 -1.75 -8.32 -8.53
N TRP A 100 -1.28 -7.39 -7.71
CA TRP A 100 -1.13 -7.58 -6.27
C TRP A 100 -1.39 -6.28 -5.52
N GLY A 101 -1.67 -6.39 -4.25
CA GLY A 101 -1.93 -5.24 -3.41
C GLY A 101 -2.37 -5.67 -2.03
N ASP A 102 -2.48 -4.70 -1.14
CA ASP A 102 -2.96 -4.88 0.22
C ASP A 102 -3.88 -3.74 0.61
N GLN A 103 -4.62 -3.95 1.68
CA GLN A 103 -5.43 -2.92 2.32
C GLN A 103 -5.37 -3.05 3.84
N SER A 104 -5.49 -1.94 4.51
CA SER A 104 -5.55 -1.86 5.96
C SER A 104 -6.67 -0.94 6.38
N ILE A 105 -7.47 -1.38 7.35
CA ILE A 105 -8.51 -0.59 7.99
C ILE A 105 -8.16 -0.48 9.46
N TYR A 106 -8.16 0.73 9.99
CA TYR A 106 -7.94 1.01 11.41
C TYR A 106 -9.09 1.83 11.97
N LEU A 107 -9.59 1.38 13.10
CA LEU A 107 -10.61 2.07 13.87
C LEU A 107 -10.13 2.24 15.30
N GLU A 108 -10.29 3.44 15.86
CA GLU A 108 -9.96 3.76 17.23
C GLU A 108 -11.03 4.64 17.84
N GLY A 109 -11.43 4.32 19.07
CA GLY A 109 -12.28 5.15 19.89
C GLY A 109 -11.62 5.39 21.24
N MET A 110 -11.50 6.66 21.64
CA MET A 110 -10.88 7.06 22.90
C MET A 110 -11.78 8.00 23.67
N PHE A 111 -12.07 7.64 24.91
CA PHE A 111 -12.65 8.55 25.90
C PHE A 111 -11.53 9.09 26.78
N SER A 112 -11.53 10.38 27.02
CA SER A 112 -10.65 11.03 27.98
C SER A 112 -11.47 11.90 28.93
N TYR A 113 -11.09 11.82 30.19
CA TYR A 113 -11.71 12.62 31.26
C TYR A 113 -10.63 13.32 32.04
N ASN A 114 -10.81 14.62 32.27
CA ASN A 114 -9.89 15.42 33.07
C ASN A 114 -10.72 16.43 33.88
N ARG A 115 -10.63 16.33 35.21
CA ARG A 115 -11.34 17.28 36.09
C ARG A 115 -10.68 17.42 37.44
N ILE A 116 -10.65 18.65 37.93
CA ILE A 116 -10.22 19.00 39.27
C ILE A 116 -11.46 19.24 40.14
N PHE A 117 -11.56 18.50 41.24
CA PHE A 117 -12.61 18.63 42.24
C PHE A 117 -12.07 19.30 43.49
N GLY A 118 -12.83 20.21 44.07
CA GLY A 118 -12.47 20.87 45.32
C GLY A 118 -11.10 21.56 45.34
N LYS A 119 -10.54 21.87 44.15
CA LYS A 119 -9.21 22.49 43.92
C LYS A 119 -8.00 21.62 44.31
N VAL A 120 -8.19 20.47 44.90
CA VAL A 120 -7.12 19.61 45.45
C VAL A 120 -7.12 18.19 44.87
N HIS A 121 -8.23 17.76 44.25
CA HIS A 121 -8.37 16.43 43.69
C HIS A 121 -8.34 16.49 42.18
N ASP A 122 -7.22 16.17 41.57
CA ASP A 122 -7.07 16.09 40.10
C ASP A 122 -7.27 14.64 39.65
N VAL A 123 -8.29 14.42 38.81
CA VAL A 123 -8.67 13.11 38.27
C VAL A 123 -8.50 13.11 36.77
N ASN A 124 -7.68 12.20 36.28
CA ASN A 124 -7.48 11.96 34.85
C ASN A 124 -7.78 10.50 34.55
N ALA A 125 -8.59 10.26 33.53
CA ALA A 125 -8.90 8.93 33.05
C ALA A 125 -8.86 8.89 31.53
N MET A 126 -8.43 7.77 30.97
CA MET A 126 -8.47 7.51 29.55
C MET A 126 -8.88 6.05 29.35
N PHE A 127 -9.77 5.82 28.40
CA PHE A 127 -10.12 4.50 27.90
C PHE A 127 -10.04 4.50 26.39
N LEU A 128 -9.35 3.53 25.81
CA LEU A 128 -9.11 3.40 24.38
C LEU A 128 -9.51 2.00 23.93
N TYR A 129 -10.21 1.93 22.82
CA TYR A 129 -10.43 0.73 22.04
C TYR A 129 -9.88 0.93 20.65
N ASN A 130 -9.16 -0.05 20.10
CA ASN A 130 -8.74 -0.04 18.72
C ASN A 130 -8.98 -1.39 18.04
N GLN A 131 -9.14 -1.34 16.74
CA GLN A 131 -9.23 -2.50 15.86
C GLN A 131 -8.48 -2.21 14.58
N LYS A 132 -7.69 -3.18 14.12
CA LYS A 132 -7.01 -3.14 12.84
C LYS A 132 -7.34 -4.42 12.06
N GLU A 133 -7.65 -4.24 10.80
CA GLU A 133 -7.76 -5.31 9.82
C GLU A 133 -6.72 -5.06 8.71
N TYR A 134 -5.97 -6.08 8.36
CA TYR A 134 -5.00 -6.06 7.27
C TYR A 134 -5.24 -7.24 6.35
N ASP A 135 -5.45 -6.95 5.06
CA ASP A 135 -5.70 -7.92 4.01
C ASP A 135 -4.64 -7.76 2.91
N ASN A 136 -3.84 -8.78 2.69
CA ASN A 136 -2.81 -8.85 1.66
C ASN A 136 -3.24 -9.69 0.44
N GLY A 137 -4.52 -10.10 0.40
CA GLY A 137 -5.06 -10.96 -0.65
C GLY A 137 -4.86 -12.46 -0.43
N ASP A 138 -4.35 -12.86 0.74
CA ASP A 138 -4.30 -14.25 1.18
C ASP A 138 -5.70 -14.75 1.63
N ALA A 139 -5.76 -15.97 2.14
CA ALA A 139 -7.03 -16.63 2.43
C ALA A 139 -7.91 -15.89 3.45
N LEU A 140 -7.34 -15.30 4.48
CA LEU A 140 -8.07 -14.58 5.54
C LEU A 140 -7.33 -13.29 5.93
N PRO A 141 -8.06 -12.18 6.15
CA PRO A 141 -7.49 -10.97 6.70
C PRO A 141 -6.95 -11.17 8.13
N TYR A 142 -5.85 -10.50 8.44
CA TYR A 142 -5.33 -10.42 9.79
C TYR A 142 -6.10 -9.37 10.58
N ARG A 143 -6.63 -9.77 11.74
CA ARG A 143 -7.39 -8.86 12.62
C ARG A 143 -6.71 -8.77 13.96
N THR A 144 -6.53 -7.56 14.44
CA THR A 144 -6.08 -7.30 15.80
C THR A 144 -7.00 -6.31 16.46
N GLN A 145 -7.26 -6.50 17.74
CA GLN A 145 -8.06 -5.57 18.55
C GLN A 145 -7.43 -5.39 19.92
N GLY A 146 -7.62 -4.23 20.49
CA GLY A 146 -7.04 -3.91 21.78
C GLY A 146 -7.89 -2.96 22.57
N ILE A 147 -7.76 -3.09 23.89
CA ILE A 147 -8.29 -2.13 24.85
C ILE A 147 -7.15 -1.66 25.74
N ALA A 148 -7.14 -0.38 26.07
CA ALA A 148 -6.21 0.20 27.02
C ALA A 148 -6.92 1.21 27.91
N GLY A 149 -6.49 1.29 29.16
CA GLY A 149 -7.00 2.26 30.09
C GLY A 149 -5.89 2.81 30.98
N ARG A 150 -6.09 4.04 31.38
CA ARG A 150 -5.24 4.76 32.32
C ARG A 150 -6.14 5.54 33.28
N PHE A 151 -5.86 5.45 34.53
CA PHE A 151 -6.46 6.27 35.57
C PHE A 151 -5.35 6.90 36.41
N SER A 152 -5.42 8.19 36.62
CA SER A 152 -4.48 8.93 37.47
C SER A 152 -5.24 9.84 38.40
N TYR A 153 -4.87 9.80 39.66
CA TYR A 153 -5.39 10.67 40.71
C TYR A 153 -4.27 11.38 41.41
N THR A 154 -4.39 12.70 41.52
CA THR A 154 -3.41 13.54 42.21
C THR A 154 -4.12 14.31 43.31
N TYR A 155 -3.59 14.21 44.54
CA TYR A 155 -4.10 14.94 45.70
C TYR A 155 -3.14 16.06 46.08
N ASP A 156 -3.64 17.30 46.17
CA ASP A 156 -2.93 18.51 46.54
C ASP A 156 -1.57 18.71 45.86
N SER A 157 -1.46 18.24 44.60
CA SER A 157 -0.24 18.23 43.81
C SER A 157 0.97 17.54 44.49
N ARG A 158 0.72 16.73 45.54
CA ARG A 158 1.75 16.06 46.33
C ARG A 158 1.74 14.55 46.25
N TYR A 159 0.53 13.95 46.18
CA TYR A 159 0.38 12.50 46.12
C TYR A 159 -0.23 12.11 44.81
N VAL A 160 0.41 11.20 44.10
CA VAL A 160 -0.06 10.70 42.79
C VAL A 160 -0.21 9.20 42.87
N ALA A 161 -1.39 8.72 42.47
CA ALA A 161 -1.67 7.31 42.23
C ALA A 161 -2.02 7.11 40.76
N GLU A 162 -1.43 6.12 40.11
CA GLU A 162 -1.70 5.80 38.71
C GLU A 162 -1.93 4.31 38.53
N LEU A 163 -2.97 3.98 37.74
CA LEU A 163 -3.30 2.63 37.30
C LEU A 163 -3.31 2.60 35.76
N LYS A 164 -2.67 1.62 35.17
CA LYS A 164 -2.67 1.36 33.72
C LYS A 164 -3.01 -0.10 33.46
N PHE A 165 -3.79 -0.33 32.41
CA PHE A 165 -4.02 -1.67 31.90
C PHE A 165 -4.06 -1.65 30.37
N GLY A 166 -3.75 -2.78 29.76
CA GLY A 166 -3.87 -2.98 28.33
C GLY A 166 -4.04 -4.46 28.03
N TYR A 167 -4.85 -4.75 27.03
CA TYR A 167 -5.07 -6.08 26.50
C TYR A 167 -5.15 -6.01 24.98
N ASN A 168 -4.41 -6.88 24.30
CA ASN A 168 -4.44 -7.03 22.86
C ASN A 168 -4.79 -8.48 22.52
N GLY A 169 -5.70 -8.64 21.56
CA GLY A 169 -6.12 -9.91 21.00
C GLY A 169 -5.99 -9.91 19.48
N ALA A 170 -5.81 -11.09 18.91
CA ALA A 170 -5.77 -11.34 17.46
C ALA A 170 -6.84 -12.37 17.09
#